data_b330b0455c6f46e6efd6853c43f4d006
#
_entry.id   b330b0455c6f46e6efd6853c43f4d006
#
_cell.length_a   1.000
_cell.length_b   1.000
_cell.length_c   1.000
_cell.angle_alpha   90.00
_cell.angle_beta   90.00
_cell.angle_gamma   90.00
#
_symmetry.space_group_name_H-M   'P 1'
#
loop_
_entity.id
_entity.type
_entity.pdbx_description
1 polymer ?
#
loop_
_entity_poly.entity_id
_entity_poly.type
_entity_poly.pdbx_seq_one_letter_code
_entity_poly.pdbx_strand_id
1 'polypeptide(L)'
;MGGRAGAGRDRLAVWEQEKHGERIAEGDWLVSDAERAAAGQETIAERSRALLPGNRDRAARQYADGGLPDGHELTRVWLPRDAASLEARRGRQQLAAWAENGVLHVLWRGEAARAILMGGVQLPLWPVDGAPGLWEASVRVRRLDESVISLMVAAIAEGDTVFGQAAAGPLVFRGSRAPAEVPDRPLDGALDVYLLESPVLRAPRGVTVYVPPGAGGGGRLPGCVLADGQSVTAFAPRLEAAILAGTAPPTVLVGVHNAMPRDPASRPKADLRSLEYLPQYRSRRFGAHLSFVADEVIPWAGGRLPVSPGPWIAAGFSNGAAWAIAAGQRRPDVFGGVAALSAGMVPSRVARASQRVRHYLAAGTLEPGIRRATAEWAARLERTGMACAHREWPGGHDDWWWRSQLPAALAWLIPGQARGT
;
A
#
# COMPACT_ATOMS: atom_id res chain seq x y z
N MET A 1 2.45 -29.18 -20.96
CA MET A 1 2.00 -27.82 -21.36
C MET A 1 2.68 -26.79 -20.46
N GLY A 2 3.95 -26.51 -20.69
CA GLY A 2 4.79 -25.67 -19.80
C GLY A 2 5.53 -24.62 -20.60
N GLY A 3 4.85 -23.59 -21.08
CA GLY A 3 5.51 -22.63 -21.94
C GLY A 3 4.98 -21.19 -21.93
N ARG A 4 3.95 -20.86 -21.13
CA ARG A 4 3.36 -19.51 -21.17
C ARG A 4 3.72 -18.60 -20.00
N ALA A 5 4.03 -19.12 -18.83
CA ALA A 5 4.38 -18.31 -17.66
C ALA A 5 5.75 -17.60 -17.78
N GLY A 6 6.70 -18.20 -18.51
CA GLY A 6 8.01 -17.59 -18.77
C GLY A 6 7.95 -16.39 -19.72
N ALA A 7 7.14 -16.48 -20.76
CA ALA A 7 7.08 -15.44 -21.80
C ALA A 7 6.54 -14.07 -21.30
N GLY A 8 5.72 -14.06 -20.24
CA GLY A 8 5.18 -12.82 -19.67
C GLY A 8 6.20 -12.09 -18.81
N ARG A 9 6.99 -12.81 -18.01
CA ARG A 9 8.06 -12.24 -17.19
C ARG A 9 9.20 -11.70 -18.05
N ASP A 10 9.56 -12.46 -19.08
CA ASP A 10 10.60 -12.04 -20.03
C ASP A 10 10.18 -10.78 -20.81
N ARG A 11 8.91 -10.65 -21.17
CA ARG A 11 8.38 -9.44 -21.84
C ARG A 11 8.39 -8.21 -20.94
N LEU A 12 8.11 -8.34 -19.63
CA LEU A 12 8.18 -7.23 -18.69
C LEU A 12 9.65 -6.80 -18.46
N ALA A 13 10.55 -7.77 -18.28
CA ALA A 13 11.99 -7.52 -18.13
C ALA A 13 12.58 -6.89 -19.42
N VAL A 14 12.20 -7.38 -20.59
CA VAL A 14 12.59 -6.81 -21.88
C VAL A 14 11.98 -5.42 -22.05
N TRP A 15 10.73 -5.21 -21.64
CA TRP A 15 10.11 -3.89 -21.66
C TRP A 15 10.83 -2.89 -20.76
N GLU A 16 11.21 -3.31 -19.54
CA GLU A 16 12.01 -2.48 -18.63
C GLU A 16 13.39 -2.17 -19.21
N GLN A 17 14.02 -3.11 -19.91
CA GLN A 17 15.31 -2.92 -20.58
C GLN A 17 15.21 -2.10 -21.88
N GLU A 18 14.25 -2.38 -22.74
CA GLU A 18 14.09 -1.66 -24.03
C GLU A 18 13.67 -0.21 -23.87
N LYS A 19 12.97 0.14 -22.80
CA LYS A 19 12.50 1.51 -22.52
C LYS A 19 13.54 2.39 -21.83
N HIS A 20 14.66 1.86 -21.41
CA HIS A 20 15.74 2.61 -20.80
C HIS A 20 16.43 3.65 -21.73
N GLY A 21 16.12 3.69 -23.00
CA GLY A 21 16.77 4.57 -23.99
C GLY A 21 15.84 5.52 -24.76
N GLU A 22 14.55 5.32 -24.74
CA GLU A 22 13.62 6.22 -25.49
C GLU A 22 13.17 7.43 -24.67
N ARG A 23 13.50 8.63 -25.15
CA ARG A 23 12.88 9.88 -24.69
C ARG A 23 11.36 9.81 -24.98
N ILE A 24 10.53 9.61 -23.98
CA ILE A 24 9.17 10.16 -24.03
C ILE A 24 9.33 11.65 -23.81
N ALA A 25 8.94 12.48 -24.70
CA ALA A 25 8.97 13.91 -24.48
C ALA A 25 8.49 14.20 -23.05
N GLU A 26 9.25 14.98 -22.28
CA GLU A 26 8.79 15.63 -21.06
C GLU A 26 7.67 16.57 -21.51
N GLY A 27 6.58 16.01 -21.97
CA GLY A 27 5.47 16.75 -22.50
C GLY A 27 4.31 16.64 -21.56
N ASP A 28 3.74 17.75 -21.23
CA ASP A 28 2.33 18.05 -20.94
C ASP A 28 1.58 17.29 -19.84
N TRP A 29 2.19 16.28 -19.18
CA TRP A 29 1.51 15.42 -18.21
C TRP A 29 1.91 15.67 -16.75
N LEU A 30 3.04 16.34 -16.52
CA LEU A 30 3.47 16.77 -15.21
C LEU A 30 2.99 18.20 -14.99
N VAL A 31 2.13 18.42 -14.02
CA VAL A 31 1.96 19.76 -13.47
C VAL A 31 3.28 20.08 -12.77
N SER A 32 4.03 21.03 -13.33
CA SER A 32 5.31 21.47 -12.79
C SER A 32 5.11 22.11 -11.41
N ASP A 33 6.15 22.12 -10.58
CA ASP A 33 6.13 22.87 -9.32
C ASP A 33 5.89 24.36 -9.57
N ALA A 34 6.33 24.90 -10.72
CA ALA A 34 6.06 26.27 -11.13
C ALA A 34 4.58 26.53 -11.40
N GLU A 35 3.87 25.61 -12.08
CA GLU A 35 2.42 25.72 -12.31
C GLU A 35 1.63 25.58 -11.00
N ARG A 36 2.11 24.77 -10.03
CA ARG A 36 1.50 24.65 -8.71
C ARG A 36 1.68 25.93 -7.89
N ALA A 37 2.88 26.49 -7.88
CA ALA A 37 3.17 27.76 -7.23
C ALA A 37 2.33 28.89 -7.83
N ALA A 38 2.21 28.97 -9.17
CA ALA A 38 1.36 29.94 -9.85
C ALA A 38 -0.14 29.76 -9.53
N ALA A 39 -0.57 28.54 -9.22
CA ALA A 39 -1.94 28.23 -8.79
C ALA A 39 -2.15 28.42 -7.26
N GLY A 40 -1.15 28.88 -6.52
CA GLY A 40 -1.21 29.00 -5.06
C GLY A 40 -1.31 27.64 -4.35
N GLN A 41 -0.87 26.56 -5.00
CA GLN A 41 -0.87 25.20 -4.45
C GLN A 41 0.52 24.87 -3.91
N GLU A 42 0.54 24.15 -2.78
CA GLU A 42 1.78 23.61 -2.25
C GLU A 42 2.45 22.70 -3.27
N THR A 43 3.71 22.97 -3.61
CA THR A 43 4.48 22.16 -4.54
C THR A 43 4.76 20.77 -3.96
N ILE A 44 5.02 19.78 -4.84
CA ILE A 44 5.40 18.43 -4.39
C ILE A 44 6.69 18.51 -3.55
N ALA A 45 7.62 19.39 -3.92
CA ALA A 45 8.87 19.58 -3.18
C ALA A 45 8.63 20.20 -1.80
N GLU A 46 7.72 21.17 -1.67
CA GLU A 46 7.34 21.77 -0.38
C GLU A 46 6.62 20.74 0.49
N ARG A 47 5.70 19.99 -0.08
CA ARG A 47 4.99 18.94 0.65
C ARG A 47 5.90 17.77 1.03
N SER A 48 6.82 17.38 0.17
CA SER A 48 7.87 16.42 0.50
C SER A 48 8.78 16.96 1.60
N ARG A 49 9.14 18.23 1.57
CA ARG A 49 9.88 18.90 2.64
C ARG A 49 9.08 19.02 3.93
N ALA A 50 7.79 19.32 3.86
CA ALA A 50 6.90 19.34 5.01
C ALA A 50 6.66 17.94 5.61
N LEU A 51 6.67 16.90 4.78
CA LEU A 51 6.58 15.52 5.24
C LEU A 51 7.90 14.98 5.79
N LEU A 52 9.05 15.55 5.43
CA LEU A 52 10.33 14.95 5.70
C LEU A 52 11.00 15.33 7.04
N PRO A 53 11.25 16.58 7.41
CA PRO A 53 11.83 16.90 8.71
C PRO A 53 10.82 17.33 9.78
N GLY A 54 9.92 18.23 9.45
CA GLY A 54 9.05 18.87 10.42
C GLY A 54 7.98 17.96 11.02
N ASN A 55 7.39 17.05 10.23
CA ASN A 55 6.45 16.06 10.75
C ASN A 55 7.15 14.92 11.49
N ARG A 56 8.41 14.66 11.19
CA ARG A 56 9.23 13.69 11.91
C ARG A 56 9.77 14.24 13.20
N ASP A 57 10.25 15.47 13.21
CA ASP A 57 10.61 16.18 14.46
C ASP A 57 9.38 16.43 15.31
N ARG A 58 8.21 16.60 14.71
CA ARG A 58 6.92 16.64 15.43
C ARG A 58 6.55 15.27 15.95
N ALA A 59 6.67 14.21 15.15
CA ALA A 59 6.49 12.83 15.58
C ALA A 59 7.55 12.44 16.61
N ALA A 60 8.82 12.75 16.40
CA ALA A 60 9.88 12.51 17.35
C ALA A 60 9.66 13.25 18.67
N ARG A 61 9.26 14.52 18.64
CA ARG A 61 8.88 15.27 19.86
C ARG A 61 7.63 14.69 20.50
N GLN A 62 6.61 14.38 19.71
CA GLN A 62 5.37 13.79 20.17
C GLN A 62 5.59 12.40 20.83
N TYR A 63 6.55 11.63 20.31
CA TYR A 63 6.99 10.37 20.91
C TYR A 63 7.95 10.58 22.10
N ALA A 64 8.76 11.63 22.10
CA ALA A 64 9.67 11.95 23.19
C ALA A 64 8.95 12.38 24.48
N ASP A 65 7.86 13.11 24.36
CA ASP A 65 7.04 13.57 25.48
C ASP A 65 6.17 12.46 26.11
N GLY A 66 6.31 11.20 25.62
CA GLY A 66 5.58 10.04 26.16
C GLY A 66 4.09 10.04 25.88
N GLY A 67 3.59 11.09 25.21
CA GLY A 67 2.19 11.25 24.87
C GLY A 67 1.94 11.10 23.37
N LEU A 68 1.41 9.97 22.96
CA LEU A 68 0.76 9.89 21.65
C LEU A 68 -0.64 10.50 21.77
N PRO A 69 -1.13 11.26 20.76
CA PRO A 69 -2.51 11.74 20.76
C PRO A 69 -3.50 10.62 21.00
N ASP A 70 -4.64 10.93 21.57
CA ASP A 70 -5.73 9.98 21.80
C ASP A 70 -6.00 9.10 20.56
N GLY A 71 -6.06 7.79 20.77
CA GLY A 71 -6.24 6.80 19.72
C GLY A 71 -4.98 6.08 19.25
N HIS A 72 -3.80 6.42 19.74
CA HIS A 72 -2.57 5.66 19.52
C HIS A 72 -2.48 4.45 20.43
N GLU A 73 -2.01 3.35 19.85
CA GLU A 73 -1.73 2.11 20.59
C GLU A 73 -0.22 1.90 20.80
N LEU A 74 0.56 2.98 20.77
CA LEU A 74 2.00 3.03 20.96
C LEU A 74 2.38 4.03 22.06
N THR A 75 3.34 3.65 22.91
CA THR A 75 3.99 4.56 23.87
C THR A 75 5.48 4.23 23.92
N ARG A 76 6.34 5.25 23.77
CA ARG A 76 7.77 5.07 23.95
C ARG A 76 8.08 4.67 25.41
N VAL A 77 8.98 3.71 25.56
CA VAL A 77 9.47 3.26 26.85
C VAL A 77 10.96 3.52 26.91
N TRP A 78 11.39 4.28 27.92
CA TRP A 78 12.78 4.43 28.25
C TRP A 78 13.17 3.27 29.18
N LEU A 79 14.05 2.41 28.69
CA LEU A 79 14.63 1.37 29.49
C LEU A 79 16.11 1.73 29.72
N PRO A 80 16.56 1.87 30.98
CA PRO A 80 17.97 2.04 31.26
C PRO A 80 18.67 0.71 30.96
N ARG A 81 19.27 0.60 29.77
CA ARG A 81 20.06 -0.54 29.36
C ARG A 81 21.43 -0.02 28.92
N ASP A 82 22.47 -0.65 29.41
CA ASP A 82 23.83 -0.35 28.97
C ASP A 82 24.04 -0.86 27.56
N ALA A 83 24.95 -0.18 26.85
CA ALA A 83 25.27 -0.48 25.46
C ALA A 83 25.75 -1.93 25.25
N ALA A 84 26.50 -2.51 26.21
CA ALA A 84 27.01 -3.86 26.10
C ALA A 84 25.88 -4.91 26.15
N SER A 85 24.90 -4.71 27.03
CA SER A 85 23.69 -5.56 27.11
C SER A 85 22.88 -5.51 25.83
N LEU A 86 22.70 -4.32 25.23
CA LEU A 86 21.99 -4.15 23.96
C LEU A 86 22.74 -4.83 22.80
N GLU A 87 24.05 -4.65 22.72
CA GLU A 87 24.90 -5.33 21.71
C GLU A 87 24.84 -6.87 21.86
N ALA A 88 24.93 -7.36 23.07
CA ALA A 88 24.80 -8.80 23.34
C ALA A 88 23.43 -9.34 22.88
N ARG A 89 22.36 -8.59 23.13
CA ARG A 89 21.00 -8.96 22.70
C ARG A 89 20.83 -8.93 21.19
N ARG A 90 21.39 -7.94 20.51
CA ARG A 90 21.39 -7.82 19.04
C ARG A 90 22.18 -8.98 18.38
N GLY A 91 23.25 -9.41 19.00
CA GLY A 91 24.14 -10.41 18.44
C GLY A 91 24.81 -9.93 17.13
N ARG A 92 24.80 -10.80 16.11
CA ARG A 92 25.40 -10.51 14.80
C ARG A 92 24.42 -9.86 13.79
N GLN A 93 23.16 -9.69 14.16
CA GLN A 93 22.14 -9.14 13.25
C GLN A 93 22.36 -7.63 13.06
N GLN A 94 22.22 -7.13 11.83
CA GLN A 94 22.23 -5.70 11.56
C GLN A 94 20.97 -5.02 12.12
N LEU A 95 19.82 -5.67 11.98
CA LEU A 95 18.53 -5.27 12.54
C LEU A 95 18.00 -6.42 13.40
N ALA A 96 17.64 -6.13 14.63
CA ALA A 96 17.06 -7.11 15.55
C ALA A 96 15.80 -6.53 16.19
N ALA A 97 14.82 -7.40 16.45
CA ALA A 97 13.60 -7.01 17.18
C ALA A 97 13.13 -8.18 18.06
N TRP A 98 12.60 -7.82 19.24
CA TRP A 98 11.99 -8.79 20.17
C TRP A 98 10.92 -8.12 21.02
N ALA A 99 10.05 -8.91 21.62
CA ALA A 99 9.05 -8.45 22.56
C ALA A 99 9.43 -8.85 23.99
N GLU A 100 9.21 -7.93 24.93
CA GLU A 100 9.35 -8.19 26.35
C GLU A 100 8.32 -7.36 27.12
N ASN A 101 7.48 -7.99 27.92
CA ASN A 101 6.46 -7.33 28.74
C ASN A 101 5.55 -6.34 27.97
N GLY A 102 5.15 -6.71 26.74
CA GLY A 102 4.31 -5.87 25.88
C GLY A 102 5.06 -4.67 25.24
N VAL A 103 6.39 -4.66 25.34
CA VAL A 103 7.25 -3.68 24.68
C VAL A 103 7.94 -4.34 23.49
N LEU A 104 7.82 -3.72 22.33
CA LEU A 104 8.62 -4.03 21.15
C LEU A 104 9.94 -3.28 21.24
N HIS A 105 11.04 -4.03 21.23
CA HIS A 105 12.39 -3.49 21.16
C HIS A 105 12.93 -3.69 19.76
N VAL A 106 13.55 -2.67 19.21
CA VAL A 106 14.21 -2.70 17.92
C VAL A 106 15.61 -2.12 18.06
N LEU A 107 16.59 -2.83 17.55
CA LEU A 107 18.00 -2.39 17.50
C LEU A 107 18.48 -2.44 16.06
N TRP A 108 19.16 -1.39 15.65
CA TRP A 108 19.83 -1.33 14.36
C TRP A 108 21.29 -0.88 14.52
N ARG A 109 22.17 -1.52 13.76
CA ARG A 109 23.59 -1.15 13.68
C ARG A 109 23.91 -0.59 12.31
N GLY A 110 24.31 0.66 12.25
CA GLY A 110 24.71 1.32 11.03
C GLY A 110 25.03 2.80 11.23
N GLU A 111 25.62 3.41 10.20
CA GLU A 111 25.97 4.82 10.20
C GLU A 111 24.84 5.67 9.63
N ALA A 112 24.44 6.70 10.35
CA ALA A 112 23.44 7.66 9.93
C ALA A 112 23.54 8.93 10.78
N ALA A 113 23.15 10.07 10.23
CA ALA A 113 22.85 11.25 11.03
C ALA A 113 21.49 11.11 11.73
N ARG A 114 20.56 10.41 11.10
CA ARG A 114 19.25 10.04 11.64
C ARG A 114 18.83 8.68 11.10
N ALA A 115 18.18 7.89 11.92
CA ALA A 115 17.62 6.60 11.52
C ALA A 115 16.11 6.55 11.83
N ILE A 116 15.34 5.93 10.95
CA ILE A 116 13.89 5.86 11.07
C ILE A 116 13.43 4.45 10.73
N LEU A 117 12.59 3.89 11.59
CA LEU A 117 11.83 2.69 11.25
C LEU A 117 10.74 3.04 10.22
N MET A 118 10.63 2.20 9.22
CA MET A 118 9.62 2.23 8.19
C MET A 118 8.88 0.88 8.13
N GLY A 119 7.78 0.86 7.42
CA GLY A 119 6.93 -0.31 7.31
C GLY A 119 5.81 -0.31 8.34
N GLY A 120 5.63 -1.42 9.05
CA GLY A 120 4.51 -1.61 9.97
C GLY A 120 4.47 -0.68 11.17
N VAL A 121 5.61 -0.07 11.52
CA VAL A 121 5.73 1.00 12.53
C VAL A 121 6.62 2.08 11.96
N GLN A 122 6.19 3.34 12.08
CA GLN A 122 6.96 4.48 11.60
C GLN A 122 7.42 5.30 12.81
N LEU A 123 8.67 5.09 13.21
CA LEU A 123 9.28 5.69 14.41
C LEU A 123 10.71 6.16 14.14
N PRO A 124 11.18 7.25 14.78
CA PRO A 124 12.60 7.48 14.84
C PRO A 124 13.28 6.37 15.65
N LEU A 125 14.49 6.04 15.26
CA LEU A 125 15.44 5.34 16.11
C LEU A 125 16.33 6.36 16.79
N TRP A 126 16.69 6.11 18.04
CA TRP A 126 17.53 6.99 18.85
C TRP A 126 18.93 6.40 18.98
N PRO A 127 19.97 7.22 18.92
CA PRO A 127 21.32 6.73 19.18
C PRO A 127 21.42 6.21 20.63
N VAL A 128 22.18 5.15 20.79
CA VAL A 128 22.51 4.59 22.12
C VAL A 128 23.76 5.29 22.65
N ASP A 129 23.67 5.85 23.84
CA ASP A 129 24.79 6.52 24.49
C ASP A 129 25.94 5.54 24.72
N GLY A 130 27.15 5.98 24.39
CA GLY A 130 28.36 5.16 24.55
C GLY A 130 28.54 4.05 23.49
N ALA A 131 27.65 3.93 22.52
CA ALA A 131 27.74 2.95 21.41
C ALA A 131 27.53 3.60 20.04
N PRO A 132 28.52 4.33 19.50
CA PRO A 132 28.41 4.97 18.20
C PRO A 132 27.94 3.99 17.11
N GLY A 133 26.95 4.40 16.31
CA GLY A 133 26.36 3.57 15.26
C GLY A 133 25.37 2.50 15.75
N LEU A 134 25.09 2.41 17.04
CA LEU A 134 23.97 1.62 17.57
C LEU A 134 22.76 2.54 17.78
N TRP A 135 21.60 2.07 17.28
CA TRP A 135 20.34 2.80 17.35
C TRP A 135 19.26 1.93 17.97
N GLU A 136 18.37 2.52 18.75
CA GLU A 136 17.31 1.79 19.43
C GLU A 136 15.95 2.45 19.29
N ALA A 137 14.88 1.65 19.34
CA ALA A 137 13.54 2.08 19.68
C ALA A 137 12.89 1.03 20.58
N SER A 138 12.34 1.48 21.68
CA SER A 138 11.57 0.65 22.59
C SER A 138 10.19 1.27 22.74
N VAL A 139 9.14 0.54 22.30
CA VAL A 139 7.77 1.03 22.31
C VAL A 139 6.82 0.01 22.91
N ARG A 140 5.98 0.45 23.83
CA ARG A 140 4.85 -0.35 24.29
C ARG A 140 3.78 -0.34 23.19
N VAL A 141 3.38 -1.52 22.77
CA VAL A 141 2.37 -1.72 21.73
C VAL A 141 1.18 -2.44 22.37
N ARG A 142 0.01 -1.84 22.26
CA ARG A 142 -1.22 -2.51 22.65
C ARG A 142 -1.48 -3.67 21.70
N ARG A 143 -1.81 -4.85 22.23
CA ARG A 143 -2.04 -6.09 21.46
C ARG A 143 -0.80 -6.52 20.64
N LEU A 144 0.41 -6.33 21.19
CA LEU A 144 1.65 -6.72 20.53
C LEU A 144 1.69 -8.22 20.20
N ASP A 145 1.09 -9.03 21.05
CA ASP A 145 0.99 -10.48 20.90
C ASP A 145 0.10 -10.92 19.70
N GLU A 146 -0.77 -10.06 19.23
CA GLU A 146 -1.60 -10.29 18.03
C GLU A 146 -1.02 -9.62 16.77
N SER A 147 0.05 -8.83 16.93
CA SER A 147 0.57 -7.98 15.87
C SER A 147 1.50 -8.73 14.92
N VAL A 148 1.44 -8.35 13.64
CA VAL A 148 2.48 -8.58 12.64
C VAL A 148 3.00 -7.22 12.21
N ILE A 149 4.32 -7.02 12.32
CA ILE A 149 4.95 -5.72 12.09
C ILE A 149 6.20 -5.92 11.23
N SER A 150 6.17 -5.42 10.01
CA SER A 150 7.37 -5.35 9.16
C SER A 150 8.22 -4.17 9.57
N LEU A 151 9.51 -4.40 9.72
CA LEU A 151 10.48 -3.44 10.19
C LEU A 151 11.56 -3.25 9.11
N MET A 152 11.74 -2.03 8.68
CA MET A 152 12.82 -1.60 7.80
C MET A 152 13.46 -0.35 8.39
N VAL A 153 14.73 -0.13 8.13
CA VAL A 153 15.42 1.09 8.57
C VAL A 153 15.78 1.93 7.37
N ALA A 154 15.38 3.18 7.37
CA ALA A 154 15.94 4.20 6.50
C ALA A 154 17.01 4.98 7.26
N ALA A 155 18.24 4.96 6.76
CA ALA A 155 19.34 5.78 7.22
C ALA A 155 19.36 7.09 6.42
N ILE A 156 19.53 8.22 7.13
CA ILE A 156 19.57 9.55 6.54
C ILE A 156 20.94 10.15 6.87
N ALA A 157 21.71 10.48 5.85
CA ALA A 157 22.99 11.14 6.02
C ALA A 157 22.83 12.60 6.43
N GLU A 158 23.91 13.19 6.93
CA GLU A 158 23.93 14.61 7.29
C GLU A 158 23.70 15.47 6.03
N GLY A 159 22.79 16.45 6.15
CA GLY A 159 22.39 17.30 5.02
C GLY A 159 21.37 16.67 4.06
N ASP A 160 21.11 15.38 4.16
CA ASP A 160 20.13 14.72 3.30
C ASP A 160 18.68 14.96 3.81
N THR A 161 17.80 15.30 2.87
CA THR A 161 16.37 15.54 3.17
C THR A 161 15.48 14.41 2.66
N VAL A 162 16.03 13.44 1.95
CA VAL A 162 15.28 12.39 1.24
C VAL A 162 15.51 11.03 1.91
N PHE A 163 14.48 10.19 1.94
CA PHE A 163 14.61 8.77 2.26
C PHE A 163 15.56 8.11 1.27
N GLY A 164 16.70 7.66 1.78
CA GLY A 164 17.55 6.73 1.06
C GLY A 164 16.83 5.37 0.87
N GLN A 165 17.48 4.46 0.18
CA GLN A 165 17.07 3.05 0.17
C GLN A 165 17.07 2.52 1.60
N ALA A 166 16.29 1.45 1.84
CA ALA A 166 16.31 0.79 3.13
C ALA A 166 17.74 0.35 3.47
N ALA A 167 18.23 0.81 4.62
CA ALA A 167 19.56 0.47 5.12
C ALA A 167 19.59 -0.93 5.74
N ALA A 168 18.44 -1.42 6.22
CA ALA A 168 18.28 -2.76 6.76
C ALA A 168 16.82 -3.21 6.70
N GLY A 169 16.61 -4.53 6.67
CA GLY A 169 15.30 -5.17 6.61
C GLY A 169 14.95 -5.69 5.21
N PRO A 170 13.72 -6.21 4.98
CA PRO A 170 12.66 -6.30 5.98
C PRO A 170 12.93 -7.36 7.06
N LEU A 171 12.62 -7.03 8.29
CA LEU A 171 12.51 -7.98 9.40
C LEU A 171 11.02 -8.00 9.83
N VAL A 172 10.41 -9.17 9.94
CA VAL A 172 9.02 -9.29 10.35
C VAL A 172 8.97 -9.76 11.81
N PHE A 173 8.47 -8.88 12.68
CA PHE A 173 8.08 -9.25 14.02
C PHE A 173 6.69 -9.90 14.00
N ARG A 174 6.54 -11.01 14.73
CA ARG A 174 5.26 -11.68 14.93
C ARG A 174 5.00 -11.88 16.41
N GLY A 175 3.87 -11.42 16.87
CA GLY A 175 3.37 -11.72 18.22
C GLY A 175 2.98 -13.19 18.36
N SER A 176 2.94 -13.67 19.60
CA SER A 176 2.66 -15.09 19.92
C SER A 176 1.24 -15.55 19.54
N ARG A 177 0.31 -14.62 19.41
CA ARG A 177 -1.09 -14.84 18.98
C ARG A 177 -1.39 -14.22 17.62
N ALA A 178 -0.37 -13.76 16.91
CA ALA A 178 -0.55 -13.19 15.57
C ALA A 178 -1.13 -14.24 14.60
N PRO A 179 -1.91 -13.82 13.60
CA PRO A 179 -2.42 -14.75 12.59
C PRO A 179 -1.28 -15.51 11.91
N ALA A 180 -1.51 -16.77 11.62
CA ALA A 180 -0.52 -17.64 10.99
C ALA A 180 -0.11 -17.10 9.60
N GLU A 181 1.14 -17.37 9.23
CA GLU A 181 1.57 -17.14 7.84
C GLU A 181 0.88 -18.14 6.91
N VAL A 182 0.45 -17.64 5.77
CA VAL A 182 0.01 -18.53 4.70
C VAL A 182 1.28 -19.03 3.99
N PRO A 183 1.53 -20.34 3.99
CA PRO A 183 2.72 -20.88 3.34
C PRO A 183 2.77 -20.50 1.86
N ASP A 184 3.96 -20.17 1.38
CA ASP A 184 4.19 -19.99 -0.05
C ASP A 184 3.97 -21.33 -0.76
N ARG A 185 3.06 -21.31 -1.72
CA ARG A 185 2.81 -22.46 -2.60
C ARG A 185 2.63 -21.96 -4.03
N PRO A 186 2.93 -22.77 -5.03
CA PRO A 186 2.56 -22.45 -6.41
C PRO A 186 1.06 -22.18 -6.51
N LEU A 187 0.71 -21.20 -7.33
CA LEU A 187 -0.69 -20.93 -7.63
C LEU A 187 -1.28 -22.03 -8.50
N ASP A 188 -2.47 -22.50 -8.17
CA ASP A 188 -3.29 -23.36 -9.04
C ASP A 188 -3.98 -22.53 -10.12
N GLY A 189 -4.20 -21.23 -9.86
CA GLY A 189 -4.69 -20.25 -10.83
C GLY A 189 -3.63 -19.74 -11.80
N ALA A 190 -4.05 -18.92 -12.75
CA ALA A 190 -3.15 -18.30 -13.73
C ALA A 190 -2.72 -16.90 -13.27
N LEU A 191 -1.44 -16.60 -13.46
CA LEU A 191 -0.87 -15.27 -13.20
C LEU A 191 -0.10 -14.82 -14.45
N ASP A 192 -0.59 -13.79 -15.12
CA ASP A 192 -0.03 -13.28 -16.36
C ASP A 192 0.24 -11.78 -16.28
N VAL A 193 1.24 -11.30 -17.01
CA VAL A 193 1.54 -9.88 -17.16
C VAL A 193 1.34 -9.46 -18.60
N TYR A 194 0.58 -8.40 -18.81
CA TYR A 194 0.28 -7.83 -20.11
C TYR A 194 0.84 -6.41 -20.20
N LEU A 195 1.19 -6.00 -21.40
CA LEU A 195 1.54 -4.63 -21.72
C LEU A 195 0.44 -4.06 -22.62
N LEU A 196 -0.29 -3.06 -22.14
CA LEU A 196 -1.36 -2.41 -22.87
C LEU A 196 -0.89 -1.07 -23.40
N GLU A 197 -0.96 -0.87 -24.72
CA GLU A 197 -0.84 0.45 -25.30
C GLU A 197 -2.05 1.30 -24.89
N SER A 198 -1.80 2.52 -24.45
CA SER A 198 -2.85 3.42 -23.97
C SER A 198 -2.86 4.75 -24.71
N PRO A 199 -3.89 5.02 -25.50
CA PRO A 199 -4.11 6.33 -26.10
C PRO A 199 -4.23 7.45 -25.07
N VAL A 200 -4.91 7.19 -23.95
CA VAL A 200 -5.15 8.22 -22.93
C VAL A 200 -3.89 8.50 -22.09
N LEU A 201 -3.05 7.50 -21.82
CA LEU A 201 -1.77 7.68 -21.15
C LEU A 201 -0.66 8.10 -22.11
N ARG A 202 -0.85 7.91 -23.43
CA ARG A 202 0.17 8.10 -24.49
C ARG A 202 1.45 7.30 -24.20
N ALA A 203 1.31 6.16 -23.56
CA ALA A 203 2.41 5.26 -23.19
C ALA A 203 1.85 3.88 -22.87
N PRO A 204 2.63 2.81 -23.11
CA PRO A 204 2.25 1.48 -22.65
C PRO A 204 2.23 1.41 -21.13
N ARG A 205 1.35 0.54 -20.62
CA ARG A 205 1.22 0.30 -19.18
C ARG A 205 1.10 -1.18 -18.89
N GLY A 206 1.86 -1.65 -17.90
CA GLY A 206 1.79 -3.01 -17.40
C GLY A 206 0.46 -3.28 -16.68
N VAL A 207 -0.07 -4.47 -16.91
CA VAL A 207 -1.25 -4.99 -16.20
C VAL A 207 -0.97 -6.42 -15.80
N THR A 208 -0.95 -6.70 -14.50
CA THR A 208 -0.83 -8.06 -13.96
C THR A 208 -2.21 -8.62 -13.68
N VAL A 209 -2.50 -9.80 -14.18
CA VAL A 209 -3.81 -10.47 -14.04
C VAL A 209 -3.63 -11.77 -13.28
N TYR A 210 -4.45 -11.96 -12.25
CA TYR A 210 -4.64 -13.25 -11.62
C TYR A 210 -6.05 -13.76 -11.91
N VAL A 211 -6.13 -14.99 -12.41
CA VAL A 211 -7.38 -15.72 -12.65
C VAL A 211 -7.40 -16.92 -11.71
N PRO A 212 -8.39 -17.06 -10.82
CA PRO A 212 -8.44 -18.15 -9.87
C PRO A 212 -8.69 -19.51 -10.55
N PRO A 213 -8.31 -20.64 -9.89
CA PRO A 213 -8.57 -21.97 -10.44
C PRO A 213 -10.06 -22.21 -10.64
N GLY A 214 -10.40 -23.03 -11.65
CA GLY A 214 -11.79 -23.36 -11.98
C GLY A 214 -12.55 -22.31 -12.79
N ALA A 215 -11.95 -21.18 -13.11
CA ALA A 215 -12.60 -20.10 -13.88
C ALA A 215 -13.02 -20.49 -15.32
N GLY A 216 -12.54 -21.63 -15.83
CA GLY A 216 -12.89 -22.16 -17.17
C GLY A 216 -14.22 -22.90 -17.24
N GLY A 217 -14.94 -23.10 -16.13
CA GLY A 217 -16.18 -23.89 -16.05
C GLY A 217 -17.46 -23.19 -16.56
N GLY A 218 -17.32 -22.13 -17.39
CA GLY A 218 -18.44 -21.49 -18.09
C GLY A 218 -19.11 -20.32 -17.36
N GLY A 219 -18.79 -20.07 -16.09
CA GLY A 219 -19.24 -18.91 -15.33
C GLY A 219 -18.28 -17.72 -15.44
N ARG A 220 -18.83 -16.50 -15.55
CA ARG A 220 -18.04 -15.28 -15.44
C ARG A 220 -17.90 -14.86 -13.97
N LEU A 221 -16.70 -14.51 -13.56
CA LEU A 221 -16.35 -14.15 -12.18
C LEU A 221 -16.39 -12.64 -11.96
N PRO A 222 -16.63 -12.18 -10.73
CA PRO A 222 -16.42 -10.78 -10.38
C PRO A 222 -15.02 -10.29 -10.70
N GLY A 223 -14.91 -9.04 -11.17
CA GLY A 223 -13.64 -8.38 -11.43
C GLY A 223 -13.27 -7.40 -10.32
N CYS A 224 -12.00 -7.41 -9.93
CA CYS A 224 -11.43 -6.46 -8.99
C CYS A 224 -10.19 -5.81 -9.62
N VAL A 225 -10.21 -4.49 -9.77
CA VAL A 225 -9.03 -3.72 -10.15
C VAL A 225 -8.22 -3.40 -8.91
N LEU A 226 -6.95 -3.79 -8.90
CA LEU A 226 -6.00 -3.46 -7.83
C LEU A 226 -5.05 -2.36 -8.31
N ALA A 227 -5.03 -1.24 -7.63
CA ALA A 227 -3.98 -0.24 -7.77
C ALA A 227 -2.63 -0.83 -7.34
N ASP A 228 -1.51 -0.30 -7.89
CA ASP A 228 -0.19 -0.89 -7.73
C ASP A 228 -0.14 -2.34 -8.25
N GLY A 229 -0.53 -2.52 -9.49
CA GLY A 229 -0.74 -3.82 -10.13
C GLY A 229 0.44 -4.77 -10.08
N GLN A 230 1.68 -4.26 -9.98
CA GLN A 230 2.87 -5.06 -9.74
C GLN A 230 2.78 -5.89 -8.44
N SER A 231 1.95 -5.48 -7.49
CA SER A 231 1.74 -6.18 -6.23
C SER A 231 0.80 -7.39 -6.32
N VAL A 232 0.09 -7.59 -7.44
CA VAL A 232 -0.83 -8.73 -7.62
C VAL A 232 -0.14 -10.06 -7.33
N THR A 233 1.13 -10.21 -7.71
CA THR A 233 1.94 -11.40 -7.43
C THR A 233 2.02 -11.73 -5.95
N ALA A 234 2.01 -10.71 -5.09
CA ALA A 234 2.04 -10.87 -3.63
C ALA A 234 0.64 -11.06 -3.02
N PHE A 235 -0.40 -10.55 -3.68
CA PHE A 235 -1.79 -10.67 -3.20
C PHE A 235 -2.46 -12.00 -3.64
N ALA A 236 -2.14 -12.49 -4.83
CA ALA A 236 -2.76 -13.67 -5.42
C ALA A 236 -2.67 -14.93 -4.53
N PRO A 237 -1.52 -15.28 -3.90
CA PRO A 237 -1.44 -16.48 -3.07
C PRO A 237 -2.40 -16.46 -1.87
N ARG A 238 -2.56 -15.32 -1.21
CA ARG A 238 -3.49 -15.20 -0.08
C ARG A 238 -4.94 -15.22 -0.53
N LEU A 239 -5.24 -14.56 -1.64
CA LEU A 239 -6.59 -14.61 -2.21
C LEU A 239 -6.95 -16.02 -2.63
N GLU A 240 -6.05 -16.72 -3.32
CA GLU A 240 -6.29 -18.10 -3.74
C GLU A 240 -6.49 -19.04 -2.56
N ALA A 241 -5.67 -18.93 -1.52
CA ALA A 241 -5.86 -19.70 -0.29
C ALA A 241 -7.24 -19.48 0.33
N ALA A 242 -7.70 -18.22 0.36
CA ALA A 242 -9.03 -17.90 0.88
C ALA A 242 -10.17 -18.40 -0.02
N ILE A 243 -9.99 -18.36 -1.35
CA ILE A 243 -10.96 -18.93 -2.31
C ILE A 243 -11.07 -20.44 -2.11
N LEU A 244 -9.95 -21.15 -2.04
CA LEU A 244 -9.92 -22.60 -1.86
C LEU A 244 -10.46 -23.03 -0.49
N ALA A 245 -10.28 -22.20 0.53
CA ALA A 245 -10.89 -22.39 1.86
C ALA A 245 -12.39 -21.99 1.92
N GLY A 246 -12.97 -21.48 0.84
CA GLY A 246 -14.36 -21.01 0.80
C GLY A 246 -14.62 -19.74 1.62
N THR A 247 -13.60 -19.01 2.03
CA THR A 247 -13.72 -17.79 2.85
C THR A 247 -13.73 -16.49 2.01
N ALA A 248 -13.38 -16.59 0.72
CA ALA A 248 -13.51 -15.51 -0.25
C ALA A 248 -14.15 -16.04 -1.54
N PRO A 249 -14.92 -15.21 -2.26
CA PRO A 249 -15.48 -15.60 -3.55
C PRO A 249 -14.37 -15.65 -4.63
N PRO A 250 -14.46 -16.58 -5.60
CA PRO A 250 -13.60 -16.56 -6.76
C PRO A 250 -13.69 -15.20 -7.46
N THR A 251 -12.55 -14.52 -7.61
CA THR A 251 -12.49 -13.15 -8.14
C THR A 251 -11.26 -13.00 -9.02
N VAL A 252 -11.43 -12.44 -10.21
CA VAL A 252 -10.33 -12.07 -11.09
C VAL A 252 -9.71 -10.77 -10.59
N LEU A 253 -8.39 -10.78 -10.30
CA LEU A 253 -7.66 -9.54 -10.01
C LEU A 253 -7.03 -8.99 -11.28
N VAL A 254 -7.26 -7.72 -11.55
CA VAL A 254 -6.64 -6.98 -12.65
C VAL A 254 -5.84 -5.83 -12.04
N GLY A 255 -4.55 -6.05 -11.88
CA GLY A 255 -3.65 -5.08 -11.28
C GLY A 255 -3.08 -4.12 -12.31
N VAL A 256 -3.41 -2.85 -12.20
CA VAL A 256 -2.88 -1.80 -13.08
C VAL A 256 -1.64 -1.20 -12.44
N HIS A 257 -0.50 -1.35 -13.14
CA HIS A 257 0.77 -0.82 -12.66
C HIS A 257 0.73 0.72 -12.56
N ASN A 258 1.35 1.27 -11.56
CA ASN A 258 1.55 2.71 -11.47
C ASN A 258 2.64 3.18 -12.44
N ALA A 259 2.72 4.48 -12.69
CA ALA A 259 3.83 5.04 -13.44
C ALA A 259 5.14 4.86 -12.66
N MET A 260 6.13 4.31 -13.34
CA MET A 260 7.50 4.21 -12.84
C MET A 260 8.38 5.23 -13.57
N PRO A 261 9.43 5.75 -12.92
CA PRO A 261 10.44 6.52 -13.63
C PRO A 261 11.07 5.65 -14.72
N ARG A 262 11.45 6.26 -15.84
CA ARG A 262 12.08 5.56 -16.95
C ARG A 262 13.43 4.97 -16.61
N ASP A 263 14.20 5.74 -15.87
CA ASP A 263 15.48 5.33 -15.34
C ASP A 263 15.29 5.05 -13.83
N PRO A 264 15.41 3.79 -13.39
CA PRO A 264 15.35 3.44 -11.97
C PRO A 264 16.39 4.15 -11.12
N ALA A 265 17.54 4.55 -11.73
CA ALA A 265 18.56 5.31 -11.07
C ALA A 265 18.23 6.81 -11.02
N SER A 266 17.30 7.29 -11.85
CA SER A 266 16.85 8.67 -11.80
C SER A 266 16.01 8.88 -10.54
N ARG A 267 16.32 9.92 -9.78
CA ARG A 267 15.43 10.41 -8.73
C ARG A 267 14.42 11.34 -9.41
N PRO A 268 13.18 10.89 -9.68
CA PRO A 268 12.20 11.74 -10.34
C PRO A 268 11.91 12.95 -9.46
N LYS A 269 11.85 14.13 -10.05
CA LYS A 269 11.48 15.38 -9.37
C LYS A 269 10.07 15.32 -8.77
N ALA A 270 9.27 14.34 -9.18
CA ALA A 270 7.89 14.15 -8.72
C ALA A 270 7.61 12.66 -8.49
N ASP A 271 6.85 12.35 -7.45
CA ASP A 271 6.31 11.02 -7.21
C ASP A 271 5.16 10.75 -8.20
N LEU A 272 5.49 10.05 -9.30
CA LEU A 272 4.55 9.76 -10.38
C LEU A 272 3.34 8.95 -9.90
N ARG A 273 3.56 8.02 -8.96
CA ARG A 273 2.49 7.24 -8.33
C ARG A 273 1.51 8.13 -7.59
N SER A 274 2.00 9.06 -6.80
CA SER A 274 1.13 10.01 -6.09
C SER A 274 0.34 10.90 -7.05
N LEU A 275 0.93 11.32 -8.16
CA LEU A 275 0.24 12.11 -9.19
C LEU A 275 -0.87 11.34 -9.91
N GLU A 276 -0.74 10.02 -10.03
CA GLU A 276 -1.77 9.16 -10.64
C GLU A 276 -2.86 8.77 -9.63
N TYR A 277 -2.54 8.69 -8.33
CA TYR A 277 -3.46 8.13 -7.35
C TYR A 277 -4.16 9.16 -6.46
N LEU A 278 -3.58 10.34 -6.31
CA LEU A 278 -4.05 11.33 -5.33
C LEU A 278 -4.76 12.52 -6.02
N PRO A 279 -6.11 12.54 -6.03
CA PRO A 279 -6.88 13.56 -6.74
C PRO A 279 -6.67 14.99 -6.22
N GLN A 280 -6.22 15.14 -4.97
CA GLN A 280 -5.95 16.45 -4.36
C GLN A 280 -4.75 17.18 -4.96
N TYR A 281 -3.86 16.49 -5.64
CA TYR A 281 -2.81 17.12 -6.44
C TYR A 281 -3.36 17.82 -7.69
N ARG A 282 -4.64 17.60 -8.04
CA ARG A 282 -5.28 18.13 -9.25
C ARG A 282 -4.50 17.84 -10.52
N SER A 283 -3.70 16.78 -10.50
CA SER A 283 -2.89 16.34 -11.62
C SER A 283 -3.78 15.81 -12.74
N ARG A 284 -3.48 16.18 -13.99
CA ARG A 284 -4.10 15.56 -15.17
C ARG A 284 -3.83 14.06 -15.21
N ARG A 285 -2.72 13.60 -14.64
CA ARG A 285 -2.37 12.17 -14.55
C ARG A 285 -3.41 11.36 -13.79
N PHE A 286 -4.00 11.92 -12.71
CA PHE A 286 -5.07 11.22 -12.00
C PHE A 286 -6.27 10.94 -12.90
N GLY A 287 -6.74 11.94 -13.65
CA GLY A 287 -7.85 11.78 -14.59
C GLY A 287 -7.52 10.78 -15.70
N ALA A 288 -6.35 10.92 -16.31
CA ALA A 288 -5.87 10.00 -17.35
C ALA A 288 -5.76 8.56 -16.86
N HIS A 289 -5.18 8.33 -15.65
CA HIS A 289 -5.10 6.99 -15.07
C HIS A 289 -6.49 6.40 -14.76
N LEU A 290 -7.41 7.21 -14.22
CA LEU A 290 -8.78 6.73 -13.95
C LEU A 290 -9.49 6.36 -15.25
N SER A 291 -9.38 7.19 -16.32
CA SER A 291 -9.93 6.88 -17.64
C SER A 291 -9.24 5.65 -18.26
N PHE A 292 -7.93 5.52 -18.17
CA PHE A 292 -7.24 4.31 -18.62
C PHE A 292 -7.81 3.04 -17.99
N VAL A 293 -8.00 3.06 -16.67
CA VAL A 293 -8.57 1.90 -15.97
C VAL A 293 -10.01 1.63 -16.40
N ALA A 294 -10.85 2.65 -16.39
CA ALA A 294 -12.29 2.49 -16.59
C ALA A 294 -12.67 2.28 -18.06
N ASP A 295 -11.99 2.96 -18.99
CA ASP A 295 -12.40 3.04 -20.38
C ASP A 295 -11.52 2.17 -21.31
N GLU A 296 -10.33 1.71 -20.84
CA GLU A 296 -9.44 0.87 -21.66
C GLU A 296 -9.21 -0.50 -21.00
N VAL A 297 -8.75 -0.56 -19.72
CA VAL A 297 -8.40 -1.84 -19.06
C VAL A 297 -9.62 -2.71 -18.79
N ILE A 298 -10.68 -2.16 -18.24
CA ILE A 298 -11.90 -2.93 -17.91
C ILE A 298 -12.57 -3.49 -19.18
N PRO A 299 -12.77 -2.74 -20.26
CA PRO A 299 -13.26 -3.29 -21.53
C PRO A 299 -12.32 -4.35 -22.12
N TRP A 300 -11.00 -4.13 -22.07
CA TRP A 300 -10.02 -5.12 -22.51
C TRP A 300 -10.13 -6.43 -21.73
N ALA A 301 -10.24 -6.33 -20.40
CA ALA A 301 -10.40 -7.48 -19.52
C ALA A 301 -11.71 -8.23 -19.81
N GLY A 302 -12.82 -7.50 -20.00
CA GLY A 302 -14.13 -8.05 -20.33
C GLY A 302 -14.16 -8.87 -21.63
N GLY A 303 -13.30 -8.50 -22.59
CA GLY A 303 -13.17 -9.22 -23.86
C GLY A 303 -12.22 -10.41 -23.84
N ARG A 304 -11.36 -10.57 -22.84
CA ARG A 304 -10.27 -11.56 -22.82
C ARG A 304 -10.25 -12.48 -21.61
N LEU A 305 -10.85 -12.07 -20.52
CA LEU A 305 -10.81 -12.78 -19.24
C LEU A 305 -12.20 -13.32 -18.88
N PRO A 306 -12.29 -14.37 -18.05
CA PRO A 306 -13.56 -14.92 -17.58
C PRO A 306 -14.19 -14.01 -16.51
N VAL A 307 -14.37 -12.73 -16.80
CA VAL A 307 -14.84 -11.71 -15.86
C VAL A 307 -16.21 -11.17 -16.25
N SER A 308 -17.09 -10.97 -15.26
CA SER A 308 -18.41 -10.38 -15.46
C SER A 308 -18.30 -8.94 -15.99
N PRO A 309 -19.26 -8.47 -16.78
CA PRO A 309 -19.23 -7.11 -17.34
C PRO A 309 -19.27 -6.01 -16.27
N GLY A 310 -19.62 -6.34 -15.03
CA GLY A 310 -19.63 -5.43 -13.89
C GLY A 310 -20.84 -5.64 -12.94
N PRO A 311 -20.96 -4.84 -11.89
CA PRO A 311 -20.04 -3.76 -11.49
C PRO A 311 -18.69 -4.30 -10.96
N TRP A 312 -17.62 -3.55 -11.19
CA TRP A 312 -16.28 -3.87 -10.75
C TRP A 312 -15.99 -3.39 -9.33
N ILE A 313 -14.97 -3.96 -8.71
CA ILE A 313 -14.43 -3.49 -7.43
C ILE A 313 -13.15 -2.72 -7.70
N ALA A 314 -13.04 -1.51 -7.14
CA ALA A 314 -11.79 -0.76 -7.05
C ALA A 314 -11.10 -1.09 -5.73
N ALA A 315 -9.88 -1.62 -5.77
CA ALA A 315 -9.11 -1.98 -4.60
C ALA A 315 -7.75 -1.28 -4.59
N GLY A 316 -7.23 -1.02 -3.40
CA GLY A 316 -5.90 -0.48 -3.24
C GLY A 316 -5.50 -0.29 -1.79
N PHE A 317 -4.21 -0.04 -1.58
CA PHE A 317 -3.61 0.24 -0.29
C PHE A 317 -2.82 1.54 -0.32
N SER A 318 -2.68 2.21 0.83
CA SER A 318 -1.93 3.49 0.93
C SER A 318 -2.50 4.54 -0.06
N ASN A 319 -1.69 5.11 -0.93
CA ASN A 319 -2.16 6.01 -2.01
C ASN A 319 -3.15 5.31 -2.96
N GLY A 320 -2.97 4.01 -3.20
CA GLY A 320 -3.92 3.20 -3.97
C GLY A 320 -5.30 3.09 -3.32
N ALA A 321 -5.38 3.13 -1.99
CA ALA A 321 -6.65 3.18 -1.27
C ALA A 321 -7.38 4.52 -1.51
N ALA A 322 -6.65 5.63 -1.52
CA ALA A 322 -7.21 6.93 -1.88
C ALA A 322 -7.71 6.95 -3.33
N TRP A 323 -6.96 6.33 -4.25
CA TRP A 323 -7.40 6.13 -5.64
C TRP A 323 -8.69 5.31 -5.71
N ALA A 324 -8.76 4.18 -5.00
CA ALA A 324 -9.94 3.31 -5.01
C ALA A 324 -11.20 4.05 -4.51
N ILE A 325 -11.08 4.82 -3.43
CA ILE A 325 -12.17 5.69 -2.95
C ILE A 325 -12.57 6.69 -4.02
N ALA A 326 -11.61 7.37 -4.64
CA ALA A 326 -11.89 8.36 -5.66
C ALA A 326 -12.50 7.74 -6.92
N ALA A 327 -12.08 6.54 -7.31
CA ALA A 327 -12.64 5.78 -8.43
C ALA A 327 -14.14 5.46 -8.18
N GLY A 328 -14.48 4.91 -7.02
CA GLY A 328 -15.87 4.66 -6.66
C GLY A 328 -16.73 5.93 -6.59
N GLN A 329 -16.14 7.07 -6.19
CA GLN A 329 -16.85 8.34 -6.14
C GLN A 329 -17.07 8.99 -7.52
N ARG A 330 -16.14 8.81 -8.46
CA ARG A 330 -16.14 9.49 -9.77
C ARG A 330 -16.67 8.63 -10.90
N ARG A 331 -16.56 7.32 -10.78
CA ARG A 331 -17.02 6.34 -11.78
C ARG A 331 -17.91 5.25 -11.15
N PRO A 332 -19.01 5.68 -10.47
CA PRO A 332 -19.99 4.75 -9.91
C PRO A 332 -20.76 3.96 -10.98
N ASP A 333 -20.66 4.36 -12.23
CA ASP A 333 -21.13 3.65 -13.42
C ASP A 333 -20.31 2.38 -13.69
N VAL A 334 -19.05 2.35 -13.27
CA VAL A 334 -18.10 1.25 -13.44
C VAL A 334 -17.90 0.47 -12.14
N PHE A 335 -17.69 1.19 -11.04
CA PHE A 335 -17.33 0.59 -9.75
C PHE A 335 -18.53 0.53 -8.80
N GLY A 336 -18.95 -0.68 -8.46
CA GLY A 336 -20.00 -0.93 -7.45
C GLY A 336 -19.45 -1.21 -6.06
N GLY A 337 -18.11 -1.43 -5.93
CA GLY A 337 -17.45 -1.70 -4.67
C GLY A 337 -16.09 -1.03 -4.56
N VAL A 338 -15.70 -0.70 -3.34
CA VAL A 338 -14.40 -0.11 -2.98
C VAL A 338 -13.79 -0.88 -1.83
N ALA A 339 -12.58 -1.41 -2.01
CA ALA A 339 -11.75 -1.97 -0.96
C ALA A 339 -10.56 -1.02 -0.72
N ALA A 340 -10.62 -0.21 0.34
CA ALA A 340 -9.59 0.76 0.65
C ALA A 340 -8.86 0.40 1.93
N LEU A 341 -7.59 0.03 1.80
CA LEU A 341 -6.73 -0.44 2.88
C LEU A 341 -5.70 0.64 3.22
N SER A 342 -5.72 1.16 4.44
CA SER A 342 -4.84 2.25 4.90
C SER A 342 -4.98 3.55 4.10
N ALA A 343 -6.20 4.07 3.95
CA ALA A 343 -6.45 5.31 3.22
C ALA A 343 -6.08 6.54 4.06
N GLY A 344 -4.89 7.10 3.83
CA GLY A 344 -4.44 8.31 4.52
C GLY A 344 -5.08 9.61 4.00
N MET A 345 -5.66 9.57 2.81
CA MET A 345 -6.31 10.72 2.18
C MET A 345 -7.70 10.32 1.68
N VAL A 346 -8.70 11.04 2.15
CA VAL A 346 -10.10 10.78 1.86
C VAL A 346 -10.79 12.05 1.36
N PRO A 347 -11.83 11.95 0.53
CA PRO A 347 -12.58 13.11 0.07
C PRO A 347 -13.26 13.85 1.23
N SER A 348 -13.42 15.16 1.10
CA SER A 348 -14.14 15.98 2.08
C SER A 348 -15.66 15.76 2.04
N ARG A 349 -16.20 15.27 0.92
CA ARG A 349 -17.63 15.06 0.68
C ARG A 349 -17.88 13.74 -0.04
N VAL A 350 -19.03 13.13 0.22
CA VAL A 350 -19.53 11.97 -0.52
C VAL A 350 -20.30 12.45 -1.75
N ALA A 351 -20.00 11.89 -2.92
CA ALA A 351 -20.68 12.23 -4.15
C ALA A 351 -22.08 11.58 -4.21
N ARG A 352 -23.09 12.34 -4.58
CA ARG A 352 -24.48 11.82 -4.69
C ARG A 352 -24.58 10.64 -5.67
N ALA A 353 -23.86 10.69 -6.78
CA ALA A 353 -23.85 9.64 -7.79
C ALA A 353 -23.33 8.29 -7.26
N SER A 354 -22.53 8.28 -6.19
CA SER A 354 -21.89 7.09 -5.64
C SER A 354 -22.73 6.37 -4.55
N GLN A 355 -23.97 6.74 -4.30
CA GLN A 355 -24.79 6.20 -3.20
C GLN A 355 -24.98 4.69 -3.22
N ARG A 356 -24.82 4.03 -4.37
CA ARG A 356 -24.92 2.57 -4.51
C ARG A 356 -23.59 1.84 -4.34
N VAL A 357 -22.47 2.57 -4.26
CA VAL A 357 -21.14 2.00 -4.12
C VAL A 357 -20.94 1.53 -2.68
N ARG A 358 -20.57 0.27 -2.51
CA ARG A 358 -20.27 -0.33 -1.21
C ARG A 358 -18.83 -0.05 -0.85
N HIS A 359 -18.52 0.22 0.41
CA HIS A 359 -17.16 0.53 0.87
C HIS A 359 -16.71 -0.44 1.96
N TYR A 360 -15.61 -1.15 1.73
CA TYR A 360 -14.85 -1.83 2.76
C TYR A 360 -13.61 -1.00 3.06
N LEU A 361 -13.51 -0.49 4.27
CA LEU A 361 -12.45 0.40 4.73
C LEU A 361 -11.70 -0.28 5.87
N ALA A 362 -10.37 -0.28 5.81
CA ALA A 362 -9.60 -0.87 6.89
C ALA A 362 -8.28 -0.14 7.09
N ALA A 363 -7.81 -0.07 8.35
CA ALA A 363 -6.55 0.57 8.72
C ALA A 363 -5.93 -0.10 9.95
N GLY A 364 -4.61 0.03 10.10
CA GLY A 364 -3.88 -0.48 11.25
C GLY A 364 -4.00 0.44 12.46
N THR A 365 -4.01 -0.15 13.66
CA THR A 365 -4.03 0.60 14.92
C THR A 365 -2.75 1.38 15.17
N LEU A 366 -1.66 1.01 14.46
CA LEU A 366 -0.37 1.69 14.52
C LEU A 366 -0.17 2.74 13.41
N GLU A 367 -1.26 3.14 12.75
CA GLU A 367 -1.30 4.15 11.67
C GLU A 367 -2.16 5.36 12.10
N PRO A 368 -1.81 6.14 13.10
CA PRO A 368 -2.74 7.06 13.76
C PRO A 368 -3.44 8.05 12.84
N GLY A 369 -2.71 8.70 11.94
CA GLY A 369 -3.29 9.64 10.99
C GLY A 369 -4.17 8.96 9.94
N ILE A 370 -3.73 7.82 9.42
CA ILE A 370 -4.45 7.01 8.44
C ILE A 370 -5.69 6.39 9.07
N ARG A 371 -5.55 5.79 10.25
CA ARG A 371 -6.66 5.25 11.04
C ARG A 371 -7.77 6.27 11.23
N ARG A 372 -7.42 7.48 11.67
CA ARG A 372 -8.36 8.58 11.84
C ARG A 372 -9.03 8.98 10.53
N ALA A 373 -8.27 9.18 9.46
CA ALA A 373 -8.83 9.54 8.15
C ALA A 373 -9.80 8.47 7.62
N THR A 374 -9.45 7.19 7.79
CA THR A 374 -10.29 6.06 7.39
C THR A 374 -11.58 6.02 8.21
N ALA A 375 -11.52 6.19 9.53
CA ALA A 375 -12.68 6.25 10.41
C ALA A 375 -13.59 7.45 10.10
N GLU A 376 -13.02 8.63 9.85
CA GLU A 376 -13.78 9.82 9.45
C GLU A 376 -14.52 9.61 8.12
N TRP A 377 -13.90 8.91 7.17
CA TRP A 377 -14.53 8.59 5.90
C TRP A 377 -15.68 7.58 6.11
N ALA A 378 -15.47 6.53 6.90
CA ALA A 378 -16.53 5.59 7.27
C ALA A 378 -17.74 6.31 7.87
N ALA A 379 -17.51 7.17 8.87
CA ALA A 379 -18.56 7.96 9.49
C ALA A 379 -19.29 8.89 8.51
N ARG A 380 -18.62 9.42 7.48
CA ARG A 380 -19.29 10.22 6.42
C ARG A 380 -20.19 9.36 5.55
N LEU A 381 -19.72 8.17 5.16
CA LEU A 381 -20.52 7.22 4.37
C LEU A 381 -21.77 6.78 5.14
N GLU A 382 -21.63 6.41 6.39
CA GLU A 382 -22.73 6.01 7.28
C GLU A 382 -23.79 7.10 7.41
N ARG A 383 -23.38 8.37 7.60
CA ARG A 383 -24.32 9.50 7.65
C ARG A 383 -25.10 9.72 6.35
N THR A 384 -24.58 9.24 5.22
CA THR A 384 -25.29 9.30 3.93
C THR A 384 -26.08 8.04 3.62
N GLY A 385 -26.13 7.07 4.53
CA GLY A 385 -26.84 5.80 4.36
C GLY A 385 -26.15 4.81 3.42
N MET A 386 -24.86 5.04 3.09
CA MET A 386 -24.10 4.14 2.23
C MET A 386 -23.63 2.90 2.96
N ALA A 387 -23.65 1.76 2.27
CA ALA A 387 -23.13 0.52 2.82
C ALA A 387 -21.62 0.61 3.03
N CYS A 388 -21.19 0.56 4.29
CA CYS A 388 -19.80 0.66 4.70
C CYS A 388 -19.48 -0.41 5.75
N ALA A 389 -18.36 -1.11 5.57
CA ALA A 389 -17.71 -1.89 6.62
C ALA A 389 -16.40 -1.20 6.98
N HIS A 390 -16.21 -0.88 8.26
CA HIS A 390 -14.96 -0.36 8.79
C HIS A 390 -14.31 -1.41 9.69
N ARG A 391 -13.01 -1.66 9.48
CA ARG A 391 -12.22 -2.66 10.21
C ARG A 391 -10.88 -2.08 10.62
N GLU A 392 -10.34 -2.60 11.74
CA GLU A 392 -9.01 -2.29 12.24
C GLU A 392 -8.26 -3.58 12.51
N TRP A 393 -6.93 -3.55 12.28
CA TRP A 393 -6.04 -4.66 12.62
C TRP A 393 -4.95 -4.21 13.60
N PRO A 394 -4.39 -5.12 14.42
CA PRO A 394 -3.30 -4.81 15.33
C PRO A 394 -1.95 -4.79 14.58
N GLY A 395 -1.68 -3.70 13.90
CA GLY A 395 -0.50 -3.49 13.08
C GLY A 395 -0.50 -2.13 12.45
N GLY A 396 0.45 -1.88 11.58
CA GLY A 396 0.62 -0.57 10.95
C GLY A 396 0.53 -0.62 9.43
N HIS A 397 1.31 0.24 8.78
CA HIS A 397 1.36 0.40 7.32
C HIS A 397 2.17 -0.74 6.68
N ASP A 398 1.51 -1.88 6.52
CA ASP A 398 2.18 -3.15 6.29
C ASP A 398 1.45 -3.96 5.21
N ASP A 399 2.21 -4.40 4.19
CA ASP A 399 1.67 -5.16 3.07
C ASP A 399 1.18 -6.55 3.49
N TRP A 400 1.72 -7.13 4.58
CA TRP A 400 1.21 -8.37 5.14
C TRP A 400 -0.28 -8.24 5.51
N TRP A 401 -0.64 -7.13 6.16
CA TRP A 401 -2.02 -6.87 6.54
C TRP A 401 -2.89 -6.57 5.33
N TRP A 402 -2.42 -5.76 4.37
CA TRP A 402 -3.18 -5.47 3.17
C TRP A 402 -3.52 -6.74 2.38
N ARG A 403 -2.54 -7.62 2.19
CA ARG A 403 -2.74 -8.93 1.55
C ARG A 403 -3.73 -9.81 2.33
N SER A 404 -3.71 -9.73 3.65
CA SER A 404 -4.62 -10.51 4.51
C SER A 404 -6.04 -9.94 4.53
N GLN A 405 -6.22 -8.63 4.34
CA GLN A 405 -7.53 -7.97 4.36
C GLN A 405 -8.27 -8.04 3.02
N LEU A 406 -7.59 -8.14 1.89
CA LEU A 406 -8.24 -8.14 0.58
C LEU A 406 -9.27 -9.28 0.43
N PRO A 407 -9.00 -10.54 0.80
CA PRO A 407 -10.02 -11.61 0.73
C PRO A 407 -11.28 -11.31 1.52
N ALA A 408 -11.13 -10.79 2.74
CA ALA A 408 -12.28 -10.40 3.58
C ALA A 408 -13.06 -9.22 2.99
N ALA A 409 -12.37 -8.27 2.36
CA ALA A 409 -12.99 -7.16 1.66
C ALA A 409 -13.84 -7.67 0.47
N LEU A 410 -13.31 -8.58 -0.33
CA LEU A 410 -14.01 -9.17 -1.46
C LEU A 410 -15.22 -9.99 -1.01
N ALA A 411 -15.09 -10.76 0.07
CA ALA A 411 -16.21 -11.52 0.64
C ALA A 411 -17.36 -10.61 1.09
N TRP A 412 -17.04 -9.42 1.61
CA TRP A 412 -18.08 -8.46 2.01
C TRP A 412 -18.68 -7.69 0.84
N LEU A 413 -17.84 -7.34 -0.16
CA LEU A 413 -18.25 -6.52 -1.32
C LEU A 413 -19.06 -7.32 -2.34
N ILE A 414 -18.88 -8.63 -2.44
CA ILE A 414 -19.53 -9.54 -3.40
C ILE A 414 -20.56 -10.39 -2.64
N PRO A 415 -21.78 -9.87 -2.37
CA PRO A 415 -22.79 -10.65 -1.67
C PRO A 415 -23.33 -11.77 -2.57
N GLY A 416 -23.56 -12.95 -2.01
CA GLY A 416 -24.32 -14.02 -2.65
C GLY A 416 -23.51 -15.12 -3.35
N GLN A 417 -22.16 -15.09 -3.30
CA GLN A 417 -21.31 -16.22 -3.74
C GLN A 417 -20.73 -17.04 -2.58
N ALA A 418 -21.12 -16.76 -1.35
CA ALA A 418 -20.77 -17.61 -0.23
C ALA A 418 -21.74 -18.80 -0.21
N ARG A 419 -21.18 -19.98 -0.60
CA ARG A 419 -21.72 -21.33 -0.37
C ARG A 419 -22.88 -21.80 -1.24
N GLY A 420 -22.56 -22.58 -2.27
CA GLY A 420 -23.17 -23.89 -2.35
C GLY A 420 -22.46 -24.79 -1.32
N THR A 421 -23.19 -25.22 -0.31
CA THR A 421 -22.80 -26.32 0.62
C THR A 421 -22.54 -27.60 -0.15
#